data_e20c42e0fdc7bf595506138d61b532da
#
_entry.id   e20c42e0fdc7bf595506138d61b532da
#
_cell.length_a   1.000
_cell.length_b   1.000
_cell.length_c   1.000
_cell.angle_alpha   90.00
_cell.angle_beta   90.00
_cell.angle_gamma   90.00
#
_symmetry.space_group_name_H-M   'P 1'
#
loop_
_entity.id
_entity.type
_entity.pdbx_description
1 polymer ?
#
loop_
_entity_poly.entity_id
_entity_poly.type
_entity_poly.pdbx_seq_one_letter_code
_entity_poly.pdbx_strand_id
1 'polypeptide(L)'
;MQMAVIHEEAPVTKPAPRRNRQSGFSILELLIVLAIMALLGTLVGPRLFAQFGKGQASAAETQVRMLKSALDTMRLDIGRYPTADEGLQLLVNAPTDPDIKTRWHGPYIEEALPLDPWGKPYLYNPEGKDLNPFALYSYGPDGKPGGDIIGFAPRS
;
A
#
# COMPACT_ATOMS: atom_id res chain seq x y z
N MET A 1 -8.59 -7.40 101.52
CA MET A 1 -8.18 -8.65 100.83
C MET A 1 -8.54 -8.48 99.38
N GLN A 2 -7.65 -8.01 98.52
CA GLN A 2 -7.95 -7.61 97.20
C GLN A 2 -7.22 -8.54 96.25
N MET A 3 -7.98 -9.36 95.53
CA MET A 3 -7.44 -10.35 94.56
C MET A 3 -7.17 -9.66 93.26
N ALA A 4 -5.90 -9.55 92.86
CA ALA A 4 -5.49 -9.04 91.55
C ALA A 4 -5.73 -10.13 90.47
N VAL A 5 -6.57 -9.79 89.51
CA VAL A 5 -6.77 -10.59 88.29
C VAL A 5 -5.69 -10.17 87.26
N ILE A 6 -4.77 -11.06 86.99
CA ILE A 6 -3.78 -10.89 85.94
C ILE A 6 -4.42 -11.33 84.64
N HIS A 7 -4.65 -10.35 83.77
CA HIS A 7 -5.01 -10.63 82.39
C HIS A 7 -3.75 -11.01 81.60
N GLU A 8 -3.69 -12.27 81.21
CA GLU A 8 -2.64 -12.82 80.34
C GLU A 8 -3.07 -12.50 78.89
N GLU A 9 -2.40 -11.53 78.27
CA GLU A 9 -2.56 -11.21 76.84
C GLU A 9 -1.88 -12.31 76.00
N ALA A 10 -2.66 -13.02 75.20
CA ALA A 10 -2.16 -13.98 74.22
C ALA A 10 -1.37 -13.26 73.11
N PRO A 11 -0.24 -13.80 72.63
CA PRO A 11 0.58 -13.18 71.61
C PRO A 11 -0.15 -13.12 70.26
N VAL A 12 -0.32 -11.91 69.74
CA VAL A 12 -0.86 -11.67 68.40
C VAL A 12 0.15 -12.17 67.37
N THR A 13 -0.10 -13.32 66.79
CA THR A 13 0.70 -13.86 65.68
C THR A 13 0.39 -13.08 64.39
N LYS A 14 1.38 -12.28 63.94
CA LYS A 14 1.33 -11.61 62.64
C LYS A 14 1.22 -12.66 61.53
N PRO A 15 0.25 -12.52 60.58
CA PRO A 15 0.18 -13.43 59.45
C PRO A 15 1.43 -13.26 58.57
N ALA A 16 2.06 -14.39 58.20
CA ALA A 16 3.23 -14.40 57.32
C ALA A 16 2.89 -13.82 55.95
N PRO A 17 3.80 -13.04 55.33
CA PRO A 17 3.56 -12.47 54.02
C PRO A 17 3.36 -13.59 53.00
N ARG A 18 2.23 -13.55 52.29
CA ARG A 18 1.96 -14.42 51.17
C ARG A 18 2.99 -14.15 50.09
N ARG A 19 3.90 -15.07 49.89
CA ARG A 19 4.87 -15.09 48.80
C ARG A 19 4.07 -15.20 47.48
N ASN A 20 3.93 -14.07 46.79
CA ASN A 20 3.43 -14.09 45.40
C ASN A 20 4.41 -14.95 44.60
N ARG A 21 3.99 -16.14 44.18
CA ARG A 21 4.70 -16.95 43.19
C ARG A 21 4.61 -16.20 41.88
N GLN A 22 5.60 -15.40 41.52
CA GLN A 22 5.82 -14.95 40.18
C GLN A 22 6.20 -16.20 39.37
N SER A 23 5.21 -16.73 38.63
CA SER A 23 5.48 -17.79 37.66
C SER A 23 6.21 -17.14 36.48
N GLY A 24 7.54 -17.29 36.44
CA GLY A 24 8.34 -16.97 35.26
C GLY A 24 8.03 -17.97 34.13
N PHE A 25 8.05 -17.51 32.89
CA PHE A 25 7.95 -18.37 31.72
C PHE A 25 9.13 -19.35 31.66
N SER A 26 8.87 -20.59 31.35
CA SER A 26 9.91 -21.58 31.07
C SER A 26 10.56 -21.33 29.70
N ILE A 27 11.88 -21.55 29.61
CA ILE A 27 12.59 -21.50 28.32
C ILE A 27 11.96 -22.46 27.32
N LEU A 28 11.52 -23.65 27.77
CA LEU A 28 10.83 -24.63 26.93
C LEU A 28 9.52 -24.08 26.39
N GLU A 29 8.73 -23.34 27.16
CA GLU A 29 7.47 -22.73 26.75
C GLU A 29 7.69 -21.68 25.66
N LEU A 30 8.74 -20.84 25.79
CA LEU A 30 9.15 -19.89 24.76
C LEU A 30 9.59 -20.59 23.47
N LEU A 31 10.36 -21.68 23.58
CA LEU A 31 10.77 -22.44 22.40
C LEU A 31 9.59 -23.07 21.66
N ILE A 32 8.61 -23.61 22.38
CA ILE A 32 7.39 -24.18 21.78
C ILE A 32 6.58 -23.08 21.07
N VAL A 33 6.42 -21.91 21.71
CA VAL A 33 5.72 -20.76 21.09
C VAL A 33 6.42 -20.31 19.82
N LEU A 34 7.74 -20.17 19.84
CA LEU A 34 8.53 -19.81 18.66
C LEU A 34 8.40 -20.85 17.54
N ALA A 35 8.42 -22.14 17.88
CA ALA A 35 8.26 -23.22 16.91
C ALA A 35 6.87 -23.18 16.24
N ILE A 36 5.82 -22.96 17.03
CA ILE A 36 4.45 -22.82 16.50
C ILE A 36 4.32 -21.57 15.62
N MET A 37 4.87 -20.42 16.04
CA MET A 37 4.86 -19.20 15.26
C MET A 37 5.63 -19.35 13.93
N ALA A 38 6.77 -20.02 13.94
CA ALA A 38 7.51 -20.31 12.73
C ALA A 38 6.71 -21.18 11.77
N LEU A 39 6.06 -22.24 12.28
CA LEU A 39 5.22 -23.14 11.48
C LEU A 39 4.03 -22.40 10.87
N LEU A 40 3.32 -21.57 11.65
CA LEU A 40 2.21 -20.75 11.15
C LEU A 40 2.67 -19.71 10.13
N GLY A 41 3.83 -19.09 10.35
CA GLY A 41 4.43 -18.13 9.43
C GLY A 41 4.69 -18.71 8.05
N THR A 42 5.20 -19.94 7.96
CA THR A 42 5.45 -20.61 6.68
C THR A 42 4.17 -20.97 5.93
N LEU A 43 3.08 -21.26 6.63
CA LEU A 43 1.80 -21.63 6.04
C LEU A 43 0.98 -20.43 5.56
N VAL A 44 0.97 -19.35 6.34
CA VAL A 44 0.12 -18.16 6.10
C VAL A 44 0.83 -17.10 5.25
N GLY A 45 2.15 -16.95 5.45
CA GLY A 45 2.95 -15.91 4.80
C GLY A 45 2.78 -15.85 3.29
N PRO A 46 3.00 -16.93 2.53
CA PRO A 46 2.91 -16.90 1.07
C PRO A 46 1.53 -16.48 0.53
N ARG A 47 0.46 -16.89 1.23
CA ARG A 47 -0.91 -16.52 0.84
C ARG A 47 -1.19 -15.05 1.02
N LEU A 48 -0.70 -14.45 2.11
CA LEU A 48 -0.85 -13.01 2.35
C LEU A 48 -0.09 -12.20 1.30
N PHE A 49 1.16 -12.53 1.00
CA PHE A 49 1.94 -11.84 -0.02
C PHE A 49 1.30 -11.93 -1.41
N ALA A 50 0.74 -13.07 -1.78
CA ALA A 50 0.02 -13.21 -3.03
C ALA A 50 -1.25 -12.33 -3.09
N GLN A 51 -1.97 -12.17 -1.98
CA GLN A 51 -3.13 -11.30 -1.88
C GLN A 51 -2.74 -9.81 -2.03
N PHE A 52 -1.65 -9.39 -1.37
CA PHE A 52 -1.14 -8.02 -1.51
C PHE A 52 -0.74 -7.71 -2.95
N GLY A 53 -0.04 -8.64 -3.63
CA GLY A 53 0.34 -8.46 -5.03
C GLY A 53 -0.86 -8.30 -5.96
N LYS A 54 -1.92 -9.10 -5.77
CA LYS A 54 -3.18 -8.95 -6.53
C LYS A 54 -3.87 -7.61 -6.27
N GLY A 55 -3.89 -7.16 -5.01
CA GLY A 55 -4.46 -5.86 -4.64
C GLY A 55 -3.73 -4.70 -5.31
N GLN A 56 -2.40 -4.72 -5.33
CA GLN A 56 -1.58 -3.71 -6.01
C GLN A 56 -1.81 -3.73 -7.53
N ALA A 57 -1.87 -4.90 -8.16
CA ALA A 57 -2.15 -4.99 -9.59
C ALA A 57 -3.54 -4.42 -9.94
N SER A 58 -4.58 -4.75 -9.16
CA SER A 58 -5.92 -4.20 -9.34
C SER A 58 -5.98 -2.68 -9.13
N ALA A 59 -5.22 -2.15 -8.17
CA ALA A 59 -5.09 -0.71 -7.97
C ALA A 59 -4.42 -0.03 -9.18
N ALA A 60 -3.34 -0.61 -9.71
CA ALA A 60 -2.67 -0.11 -10.90
C ALA A 60 -3.59 -0.09 -12.12
N GLU A 61 -4.36 -1.16 -12.35
CA GLU A 61 -5.35 -1.19 -13.43
C GLU A 61 -6.42 -0.11 -13.28
N THR A 62 -6.87 0.16 -12.06
CA THR A 62 -7.86 1.21 -11.79
C THR A 62 -7.27 2.58 -12.07
N GLN A 63 -6.04 2.84 -11.67
CA GLN A 63 -5.33 4.09 -11.95
C GLN A 63 -5.10 4.28 -13.46
N VAL A 64 -4.72 3.23 -14.19
CA VAL A 64 -4.59 3.28 -15.66
C VAL A 64 -5.92 3.66 -16.32
N ARG A 65 -7.04 3.09 -15.88
CA ARG A 65 -8.37 3.47 -16.41
C ARG A 65 -8.74 4.91 -16.10
N MET A 66 -8.41 5.40 -14.90
CA MET A 66 -8.61 6.79 -14.52
C MET A 66 -7.77 7.74 -15.40
N LEU A 67 -6.49 7.46 -15.58
CA LEU A 67 -5.60 8.23 -16.45
C LEU A 67 -6.06 8.21 -17.91
N LYS A 68 -6.54 7.05 -18.39
CA LYS A 68 -7.15 6.95 -19.74
C LYS A 68 -8.36 7.87 -19.87
N SER A 69 -9.26 7.86 -18.89
CA SER A 69 -10.44 8.73 -18.90
C SER A 69 -10.07 10.21 -18.94
N ALA A 70 -9.05 10.61 -18.17
CA ALA A 70 -8.52 11.98 -18.19
C ALA A 70 -7.93 12.34 -19.56
N LEU A 71 -7.18 11.43 -20.19
CA LEU A 71 -6.65 11.62 -21.55
C LEU A 71 -7.78 11.73 -22.59
N ASP A 72 -8.82 10.93 -22.48
CA ASP A 72 -9.98 10.99 -23.36
C ASP A 72 -10.74 12.32 -23.22
N THR A 73 -10.91 12.80 -21.97
CA THR A 73 -11.53 14.13 -21.70
C THR A 73 -10.68 15.24 -22.28
N MET A 74 -9.38 15.24 -22.01
CA MET A 74 -8.47 16.24 -22.57
C MET A 74 -8.50 16.25 -24.10
N ARG A 75 -8.57 15.08 -24.75
CA ARG A 75 -8.67 14.97 -26.21
C ARG A 75 -9.94 15.65 -26.75
N LEU A 76 -11.05 15.61 -26.01
CA LEU A 76 -12.28 16.30 -26.43
C LEU A 76 -12.06 17.81 -26.49
N ASP A 77 -11.28 18.35 -25.58
CA ASP A 77 -11.00 19.79 -25.51
C ASP A 77 -9.96 20.22 -26.54
N ILE A 78 -8.79 19.58 -26.54
CA ILE A 78 -7.65 20.01 -27.37
C ILE A 78 -7.59 19.32 -28.74
N GLY A 79 -8.39 18.27 -28.98
CA GLY A 79 -8.51 17.58 -30.26
C GLY A 79 -7.51 16.45 -30.53
N ARG A 80 -6.54 16.22 -29.62
CA ARG A 80 -5.48 15.20 -29.74
C ARG A 80 -5.07 14.63 -28.38
N TYR A 81 -4.34 13.53 -28.41
CA TYR A 81 -3.61 13.04 -27.26
C TYR A 81 -2.25 13.77 -27.09
N PRO A 82 -1.62 13.70 -25.93
CA PRO A 82 -0.27 14.26 -25.71
C PRO A 82 0.75 13.68 -26.70
N THR A 83 1.71 14.50 -27.07
CA THR A 83 2.93 14.01 -27.75
C THR A 83 3.82 13.23 -26.77
N ALA A 84 4.86 12.57 -27.26
CA ALA A 84 5.82 11.87 -26.41
C ALA A 84 6.53 12.84 -25.43
N ASP A 85 6.85 14.05 -25.89
CA ASP A 85 7.52 15.07 -25.08
C ASP A 85 6.61 15.68 -24.00
N GLU A 86 5.33 15.88 -24.33
CA GLU A 86 4.34 16.40 -23.39
C GLU A 86 3.99 15.36 -22.32
N GLY A 87 3.86 14.11 -22.72
CA GLY A 87 3.56 12.99 -21.83
C GLY A 87 2.29 13.21 -21.01
N LEU A 88 2.21 12.52 -19.89
CA LEU A 88 1.09 12.65 -18.95
C LEU A 88 1.06 14.01 -18.22
N GLN A 89 2.16 14.79 -18.26
CA GLN A 89 2.24 16.07 -17.60
C GLN A 89 1.21 17.08 -18.16
N LEU A 90 0.80 16.90 -19.41
CA LEU A 90 -0.24 17.72 -20.04
C LEU A 90 -1.62 17.59 -19.37
N LEU A 91 -1.86 16.52 -18.60
CA LEU A 91 -3.08 16.33 -17.81
C LEU A 91 -3.15 17.28 -16.60
N VAL A 92 -2.00 17.73 -16.11
CA VAL A 92 -1.89 18.55 -14.87
C VAL A 92 -1.47 19.98 -15.20
N ASN A 93 -0.56 20.15 -16.18
CA ASN A 93 0.04 21.42 -16.52
C ASN A 93 -0.46 21.91 -17.89
N ALA A 94 -0.84 23.18 -17.95
CA ALA A 94 -1.22 23.80 -19.22
C ALA A 94 -0.05 23.78 -20.21
N PRO A 95 -0.32 23.52 -21.51
CA PRO A 95 0.72 23.55 -22.54
C PRO A 95 1.29 24.96 -22.75
N THR A 96 2.51 25.01 -23.24
CA THR A 96 3.17 26.28 -23.63
C THR A 96 2.70 26.80 -24.98
N ASP A 97 2.20 25.93 -25.84
CA ASP A 97 1.65 26.29 -27.14
C ASP A 97 0.36 27.12 -26.98
N PRO A 98 0.33 28.38 -27.48
CA PRO A 98 -0.82 29.29 -27.33
C PRO A 98 -2.11 28.71 -27.93
N ASP A 99 -2.04 28.02 -29.06
CA ASP A 99 -3.20 27.52 -29.78
C ASP A 99 -3.88 26.36 -29.02
N ILE A 100 -3.08 25.56 -28.35
CA ILE A 100 -3.58 24.45 -27.53
C ILE A 100 -4.02 24.97 -26.16
N LYS A 101 -3.27 25.93 -25.60
CA LYS A 101 -3.55 26.54 -24.28
C LYS A 101 -4.94 27.13 -24.19
N THR A 102 -5.43 27.78 -25.27
CA THR A 102 -6.78 28.36 -25.31
C THR A 102 -7.90 27.32 -25.22
N ARG A 103 -7.63 26.09 -25.63
CA ARG A 103 -8.57 24.96 -25.62
C ARG A 103 -8.37 24.03 -24.43
N TRP A 104 -7.27 24.19 -23.69
CA TRP A 104 -6.97 23.37 -22.52
C TRP A 104 -7.80 23.84 -21.31
N HIS A 105 -8.69 23.02 -20.81
CA HIS A 105 -9.60 23.32 -19.70
C HIS A 105 -9.21 22.57 -18.40
N GLY A 106 -7.99 22.00 -18.36
CA GLY A 106 -7.51 21.27 -17.19
C GLY A 106 -7.25 22.14 -15.95
N PRO A 107 -6.74 21.57 -14.88
CA PRO A 107 -6.20 20.20 -14.84
C PRO A 107 -7.27 19.12 -14.97
N TYR A 108 -6.94 18.01 -15.64
CA TYR A 108 -7.84 16.86 -15.86
C TYR A 108 -7.70 15.80 -14.77
N ILE A 109 -6.80 16.02 -13.84
CA ILE A 109 -6.57 15.24 -12.63
C ILE A 109 -6.49 16.26 -11.49
N GLU A 110 -7.25 16.03 -10.42
CA GLU A 110 -7.35 16.96 -9.27
C GLU A 110 -6.03 17.08 -8.49
N GLU A 111 -5.25 16.02 -8.47
CA GLU A 111 -3.97 15.95 -7.77
C GLU A 111 -2.81 15.83 -8.76
N ALA A 112 -1.59 15.71 -8.24
CA ALA A 112 -0.41 15.38 -9.06
C ALA A 112 -0.59 14.01 -9.73
N LEU A 113 0.16 13.76 -10.82
CA LEU A 113 0.19 12.45 -11.47
C LEU A 113 0.49 11.35 -10.44
N PRO A 114 -0.37 10.33 -10.33
CA PRO A 114 -0.15 9.27 -9.38
C PRO A 114 1.06 8.43 -9.77
N LEU A 115 1.76 7.93 -8.77
CA LEU A 115 2.70 6.83 -8.95
C LEU A 115 1.92 5.52 -8.94
N ASP A 116 2.50 4.51 -9.56
CA ASP A 116 1.94 3.17 -9.47
C ASP A 116 2.08 2.61 -8.03
N PRO A 117 1.40 1.51 -7.68
CA PRO A 117 1.46 0.94 -6.34
C PRO A 117 2.84 0.48 -5.88
N TRP A 118 3.82 0.46 -6.75
CA TRP A 118 5.23 0.15 -6.45
C TRP A 118 6.11 1.40 -6.41
N GLY A 119 5.50 2.61 -6.48
CA GLY A 119 6.19 3.91 -6.36
C GLY A 119 6.88 4.38 -7.62
N LYS A 120 6.51 3.87 -8.80
CA LYS A 120 7.07 4.26 -10.09
C LYS A 120 6.10 5.07 -10.93
N PRO A 121 6.57 5.96 -11.82
CA PRO A 121 5.68 6.68 -12.72
C PRO A 121 5.07 5.74 -13.76
N TYR A 122 3.82 6.02 -14.16
CA TYR A 122 3.21 5.40 -15.33
C TYR A 122 3.92 5.83 -16.60
N LEU A 123 4.06 4.88 -17.51
CA LEU A 123 4.69 5.10 -18.80
C LEU A 123 3.63 5.41 -19.85
N TYR A 124 3.92 6.39 -20.69
CA TYR A 124 3.04 6.83 -21.77
C TYR A 124 3.81 6.85 -23.09
N ASN A 125 3.14 6.39 -24.16
CA ASN A 125 3.62 6.52 -25.53
C ASN A 125 2.41 6.87 -26.43
N PRO A 126 2.49 7.90 -27.30
CA PRO A 126 1.39 8.26 -28.22
C PRO A 126 1.06 7.16 -29.23
N GLU A 127 1.93 6.17 -29.40
CA GLU A 127 1.69 5.00 -30.26
C GLU A 127 1.23 3.80 -29.45
N GLY A 128 -0.07 3.53 -29.50
CA GLY A 128 -0.67 2.37 -28.87
C GLY A 128 -0.62 1.11 -29.76
N LYS A 129 -0.89 -0.02 -29.14
CA LYS A 129 -1.02 -1.32 -29.81
C LYS A 129 -2.50 -1.65 -30.06
N ASP A 130 -2.76 -2.37 -31.14
CA ASP A 130 -4.09 -2.81 -31.55
C ASP A 130 -5.06 -1.63 -31.77
N LEU A 131 -6.19 -1.63 -31.05
CA LEU A 131 -7.20 -0.58 -31.12
C LEU A 131 -6.97 0.58 -30.14
N ASN A 132 -5.90 0.53 -29.34
CA ASN A 132 -5.60 1.60 -28.40
C ASN A 132 -4.84 2.71 -29.10
N PRO A 133 -5.30 3.97 -29.01
CA PRO A 133 -4.65 5.12 -29.66
C PRO A 133 -3.31 5.52 -29.02
N PHE A 134 -3.03 5.03 -27.84
CA PHE A 134 -1.79 5.28 -27.09
C PHE A 134 -1.45 4.08 -26.21
N ALA A 135 -0.22 4.00 -25.73
CA ALA A 135 0.17 3.11 -24.66
C ALA A 135 0.19 3.85 -23.32
N LEU A 136 -0.33 3.20 -22.27
CA LEU A 136 -0.34 3.71 -20.91
C LEU A 136 -0.26 2.52 -19.96
N TYR A 137 0.84 2.38 -19.25
CA TYR A 137 1.11 1.16 -18.50
C TYR A 137 2.11 1.36 -17.35
N SER A 138 2.15 0.37 -16.46
CA SER A 138 3.22 0.15 -15.50
C SER A 138 3.92 -1.18 -15.79
N TYR A 139 5.20 -1.28 -15.48
CA TYR A 139 5.95 -2.54 -15.48
C TYR A 139 5.72 -3.38 -14.21
N GLY A 140 4.79 -3.01 -13.37
CA GLY A 140 4.47 -3.76 -12.16
C GLY A 140 5.61 -3.79 -11.13
N PRO A 141 5.64 -4.84 -10.28
CA PRO A 141 6.59 -4.93 -9.19
C PRO A 141 8.05 -4.94 -9.64
N ASP A 142 8.34 -5.56 -10.76
CA ASP A 142 9.71 -5.68 -11.28
C ASP A 142 10.24 -4.34 -11.85
N GLY A 143 9.35 -3.51 -12.38
CA GLY A 143 9.66 -2.19 -12.93
C GLY A 143 10.65 -2.22 -14.08
N LYS A 144 10.72 -3.31 -14.82
CA LYS A 144 11.65 -3.53 -15.93
C LYS A 144 10.91 -3.98 -17.18
N PRO A 145 11.40 -3.62 -18.38
CA PRO A 145 10.91 -4.20 -19.63
C PRO A 145 11.07 -5.72 -19.62
N GLY A 146 10.06 -6.44 -20.11
CA GLY A 146 10.05 -7.90 -20.19
C GLY A 146 9.29 -8.63 -19.09
N GLY A 147 8.78 -7.90 -18.08
CA GLY A 147 7.82 -8.41 -17.10
C GLY A 147 6.37 -8.22 -17.54
N ASP A 148 5.44 -8.52 -16.63
CA ASP A 148 4.03 -8.30 -16.85
C ASP A 148 3.70 -6.81 -16.95
N ILE A 149 3.08 -6.42 -18.06
CA ILE A 149 2.62 -5.05 -18.28
C ILE A 149 1.19 -4.92 -17.75
N ILE A 150 0.97 -3.93 -16.88
CA ILE A 150 -0.36 -3.60 -16.36
C ILE A 150 -0.84 -2.33 -17.07
N GLY A 151 -1.83 -2.49 -17.92
CA GLY A 151 -2.40 -1.41 -18.72
C GLY A 151 -2.38 -1.67 -20.22
N PHE A 152 -2.29 -0.62 -21.02
CA PHE A 152 -2.29 -0.64 -22.48
C PHE A 152 -0.85 -0.64 -23.00
N ALA A 153 -0.41 -1.76 -23.56
CA ALA A 153 0.97 -1.95 -24.03
C ALA A 153 1.34 -1.05 -25.22
N PRO A 154 2.63 -0.69 -25.38
CA PRO A 154 3.11 0.01 -26.56
C PRO A 154 3.13 -0.89 -27.80
N ARG A 155 3.13 -0.27 -28.96
CA ARG A 155 3.39 -0.97 -30.23
C ARG A 155 4.80 -1.54 -30.21
N SER A 156 4.92 -2.84 -30.44
CA SER A 156 6.21 -3.56 -30.55
C SER A 156 6.85 -3.35 -31.92
#